data_f6a8e0d9d3b6a59ea7fa9dcf2bcd18b4
#
_entry.id   f6a8e0d9d3b6a59ea7fa9dcf2bcd18b4
#
_cell.length_a   1.000
_cell.length_b   1.000
_cell.length_c   1.000
_cell.angle_alpha   90.00
_cell.angle_beta   90.00
_cell.angle_gamma   90.00
#
_symmetry.space_group_name_H-M   'P 1'
#
loop_
_entity.id
_entity.type
_entity.pdbx_description
1 polymer ?
#
loop_
_entity_poly.entity_id
_entity_poly.type
_entity_poly.pdbx_seq_one_letter_code
_entity_poly.pdbx_strand_id
1 'polypeptide(L)'
;MTKESNDRDTVAREKRRARLLRGLDLKQSVGVEIGALCWPLVRRADAGKIIYVDHTDTPHLREKYREDPHVDANEIVEVNAVWGMNTLHEAIGGQYVDYVVASHVVEHVPDLVTWLRELAAVLKPTGEVRLAVPDRRFTFDYFRRESGLPEVLTSYVERARVPRPFCLFDHCLNAADISTAQAWRGRIDRASAKRHHTWQGALHLARDVVENGTYHDVHCWVFTPRSFANLIANLCDMDLIDFACEDFADTVRNGIEFSVVLRRSCDRQYIAESWRRMERAANDVTVGAPFSRARRKLKEMTVGSDEAAPVARVTGRKYDLDPIEPIALPPDFDPVDYLAANPDVLDAGVDPVLHYMHFGWHEGRPIHPPPAILTTERADVTGPK
;
A
#
# COMPACT_ATOMS: atom_id res chain seq x y z
N MET A 1 -14.79 17.15 25.63
CA MET A 1 -13.98 17.94 24.67
C MET A 1 -14.35 19.42 24.83
N THR A 2 -13.37 20.34 24.92
CA THR A 2 -13.64 21.75 25.07
C THR A 2 -14.03 22.39 23.74
N LYS A 3 -14.81 23.48 23.75
CA LYS A 3 -15.26 24.21 22.56
C LYS A 3 -14.08 24.63 21.65
N GLU A 4 -12.94 24.98 22.24
CA GLU A 4 -11.70 25.32 21.51
C GLU A 4 -11.07 24.13 20.78
N SER A 5 -11.19 22.89 21.30
CA SER A 5 -10.73 21.68 20.63
C SER A 5 -11.58 21.41 19.38
N ASN A 6 -12.89 21.55 19.48
CA ASN A 6 -13.83 21.33 18.38
C ASN A 6 -13.63 22.34 17.22
N ASP A 7 -13.36 23.62 17.55
CA ASP A 7 -13.09 24.66 16.55
C ASP A 7 -11.78 24.40 15.78
N ARG A 8 -10.72 23.93 16.46
CA ARG A 8 -9.43 23.59 15.82
C ARG A 8 -9.57 22.40 14.89
N ASP A 9 -10.30 21.37 15.28
CA ASP A 9 -10.56 20.19 14.45
C ASP A 9 -11.37 20.52 13.22
N THR A 10 -12.37 21.39 13.35
CA THR A 10 -13.17 21.89 12.23
C THR A 10 -12.31 22.67 11.22
N VAL A 11 -11.46 23.58 11.69
CA VAL A 11 -10.54 24.33 10.82
C VAL A 11 -9.54 23.40 10.10
N ALA A 12 -9.04 22.38 10.79
CA ALA A 12 -8.13 21.41 10.18
C ALA A 12 -8.82 20.60 9.07
N ARG A 13 -10.06 20.17 9.30
CA ARG A 13 -10.89 19.46 8.31
C ARG A 13 -11.20 20.31 7.09
N GLU A 14 -11.56 21.58 7.26
CA GLU A 14 -11.81 22.49 6.12
C GLU A 14 -10.53 22.73 5.30
N LYS A 15 -9.37 22.90 5.94
CA LYS A 15 -8.08 23.01 5.23
C LYS A 15 -7.75 21.73 4.45
N ARG A 16 -8.01 20.55 5.04
CA ARG A 16 -7.85 19.26 4.38
C ARG A 16 -8.77 19.16 3.15
N ARG A 17 -10.05 19.49 3.34
CA ARG A 17 -11.06 19.50 2.28
C ARG A 17 -10.66 20.43 1.14
N ALA A 18 -10.30 21.67 1.44
CA ALA A 18 -9.87 22.65 0.43
C ALA A 18 -8.65 22.18 -0.37
N ARG A 19 -7.71 21.47 0.28
CA ARG A 19 -6.54 20.88 -0.40
C ARG A 19 -6.94 19.76 -1.36
N LEU A 20 -7.77 18.83 -0.90
CA LEU A 20 -8.19 17.65 -1.66
C LEU A 20 -9.09 18.02 -2.85
N LEU A 21 -9.88 19.10 -2.73
CA LEU A 21 -10.83 19.53 -3.76
C LEU A 21 -10.31 20.73 -4.58
N ARG A 22 -9.04 21.11 -4.42
CA ARG A 22 -8.45 22.28 -5.09
C ARG A 22 -8.61 22.21 -6.61
N GLY A 23 -9.24 23.22 -7.22
CA GLY A 23 -9.40 23.33 -8.67
C GLY A 23 -10.60 22.58 -9.25
N LEU A 24 -11.38 21.82 -8.44
CA LEU A 24 -12.65 21.26 -8.89
C LEU A 24 -13.75 22.34 -8.88
N ASP A 25 -14.48 22.45 -9.99
CA ASP A 25 -15.76 23.17 -10.03
C ASP A 25 -16.89 22.24 -9.59
N LEU A 26 -17.08 22.15 -8.29
CA LEU A 26 -18.07 21.23 -7.70
C LEU A 26 -19.51 21.55 -8.15
N LYS A 27 -19.82 22.82 -8.45
CA LYS A 27 -21.20 23.25 -8.78
C LYS A 27 -21.61 22.85 -10.20
N GLN A 28 -20.66 22.84 -11.13
CA GLN A 28 -20.91 22.51 -12.53
C GLN A 28 -20.62 21.05 -12.86
N SER A 29 -20.09 20.29 -11.90
CA SER A 29 -19.61 18.92 -12.11
C SER A 29 -20.54 17.88 -11.51
N VAL A 30 -20.52 16.69 -12.09
CA VAL A 30 -21.08 15.46 -11.52
C VAL A 30 -19.95 14.65 -10.90
N GLY A 31 -20.06 14.36 -9.61
CA GLY A 31 -19.03 13.61 -8.90
C GLY A 31 -19.53 12.35 -8.19
N VAL A 32 -18.57 11.51 -7.87
CA VAL A 32 -18.73 10.36 -6.98
C VAL A 32 -17.82 10.57 -5.78
N GLU A 33 -18.32 10.29 -4.58
CA GLU A 33 -17.48 10.13 -3.40
C GLU A 33 -17.70 8.72 -2.82
N ILE A 34 -16.61 7.97 -2.66
CA ILE A 34 -16.61 6.60 -2.16
C ILE A 34 -16.22 6.62 -0.68
N GLY A 35 -16.99 5.94 0.17
CA GLY A 35 -16.69 5.80 1.59
C GLY A 35 -16.80 7.11 2.37
N ALA A 36 -17.76 7.98 2.05
CA ALA A 36 -17.91 9.30 2.66
C ALA A 36 -18.23 9.26 4.17
N LEU A 37 -18.92 8.23 4.63
CA LEU A 37 -19.38 8.07 6.01
C LEU A 37 -20.02 9.35 6.57
N CYS A 38 -19.61 9.78 7.79
CA CYS A 38 -20.11 10.97 8.46
C CYS A 38 -19.31 12.25 8.16
N TRP A 39 -18.26 12.16 7.31
CA TRP A 39 -17.38 13.29 7.00
C TRP A 39 -17.15 13.45 5.49
N PRO A 40 -18.21 13.72 4.69
CA PRO A 40 -18.06 13.85 3.25
C PRO A 40 -17.12 15.02 2.90
N LEU A 41 -16.19 14.77 1.99
CA LEU A 41 -15.35 15.81 1.41
C LEU A 41 -16.17 16.70 0.48
N VAL A 42 -17.08 16.12 -0.30
CA VAL A 42 -17.98 16.86 -1.18
C VAL A 42 -19.37 16.90 -0.56
N ARG A 43 -19.74 18.03 0.02
CA ARG A 43 -21.08 18.19 0.62
C ARG A 43 -22.12 18.43 -0.46
N ARG A 44 -23.33 17.89 -0.31
CA ARG A 44 -24.44 18.12 -1.25
C ARG A 44 -24.73 19.61 -1.49
N ALA A 45 -24.61 20.44 -0.45
CA ALA A 45 -24.86 21.89 -0.57
C ALA A 45 -23.82 22.62 -1.45
N ASP A 46 -22.62 22.04 -1.60
CA ASP A 46 -21.52 22.64 -2.36
C ASP A 46 -21.43 22.08 -3.79
N ALA A 47 -22.11 20.95 -4.07
CA ALA A 47 -22.04 20.22 -5.33
C ALA A 47 -23.22 20.52 -6.26
N GLY A 48 -22.98 20.47 -7.57
CA GLY A 48 -24.06 20.41 -8.57
C GLY A 48 -24.76 19.06 -8.49
N LYS A 49 -23.99 17.98 -8.60
CA LYS A 49 -24.47 16.62 -8.38
C LYS A 49 -23.37 15.78 -7.72
N ILE A 50 -23.68 15.14 -6.60
CA ILE A 50 -22.80 14.17 -5.92
C ILE A 50 -23.54 12.87 -5.69
N ILE A 51 -22.86 11.75 -5.96
CA ILE A 51 -23.31 10.38 -5.72
C ILE A 51 -22.41 9.80 -4.63
N TYR A 52 -22.97 9.53 -3.47
CA TYR A 52 -22.27 8.82 -2.42
C TYR A 52 -22.38 7.32 -2.66
N VAL A 53 -21.21 6.68 -2.77
CA VAL A 53 -21.05 5.26 -3.05
C VAL A 53 -20.41 4.58 -1.86
N ASP A 54 -20.94 3.43 -1.47
CA ASP A 54 -20.34 2.59 -0.44
C ASP A 54 -20.56 1.10 -0.75
N HIS A 55 -19.89 0.20 0.00
CA HIS A 55 -20.02 -1.24 -0.17
C HIS A 55 -21.37 -1.79 0.33
N THR A 56 -22.11 -1.01 1.13
CA THR A 56 -23.44 -1.34 1.64
C THR A 56 -24.28 -0.07 1.80
N ASP A 57 -25.55 -0.21 2.15
CA ASP A 57 -26.48 0.89 2.34
C ASP A 57 -26.30 1.61 3.68
N THR A 58 -26.94 2.78 3.82
CA THR A 58 -26.86 3.62 5.02
C THR A 58 -27.31 2.94 6.30
N PRO A 59 -28.43 2.18 6.34
CA PRO A 59 -28.83 1.47 7.55
C PRO A 59 -27.79 0.49 8.07
N HIS A 60 -27.18 -0.31 7.17
CA HIS A 60 -26.14 -1.27 7.54
C HIS A 60 -24.84 -0.56 7.97
N LEU A 61 -24.46 0.55 7.34
CA LEU A 61 -23.32 1.35 7.78
C LEU A 61 -23.55 1.91 9.19
N ARG A 62 -24.74 2.46 9.47
CA ARG A 62 -25.08 2.97 10.81
C ARG A 62 -25.01 1.88 11.88
N GLU A 63 -25.44 0.68 11.54
CA GLU A 63 -25.35 -0.48 12.45
C GLU A 63 -23.89 -0.88 12.67
N LYS A 64 -23.10 -1.01 11.58
CA LYS A 64 -21.68 -1.38 11.62
C LYS A 64 -20.86 -0.44 12.50
N TYR A 65 -21.11 0.87 12.38
CA TYR A 65 -20.33 1.91 13.08
C TYR A 65 -21.01 2.44 14.36
N ARG A 66 -22.07 1.80 14.85
CA ARG A 66 -22.81 2.27 16.02
C ARG A 66 -21.94 2.48 17.26
N GLU A 67 -20.96 1.62 17.47
CA GLU A 67 -20.08 1.64 18.65
C GLU A 67 -18.69 2.23 18.36
N ASP A 68 -18.45 2.68 17.14
CA ASP A 68 -17.16 3.28 16.78
C ASP A 68 -17.09 4.73 17.32
N PRO A 69 -16.15 5.03 18.24
CA PRO A 69 -16.05 6.37 18.85
C PRO A 69 -15.61 7.47 17.86
N HIS A 70 -15.14 7.10 16.67
CA HIS A 70 -14.66 8.03 15.65
C HIS A 70 -15.70 8.32 14.56
N VAL A 71 -16.82 7.59 14.53
CA VAL A 71 -17.88 7.73 13.54
C VAL A 71 -19.19 8.12 14.24
N ASP A 72 -19.76 9.27 13.87
CA ASP A 72 -21.13 9.57 14.28
C ASP A 72 -22.10 8.86 13.31
N ALA A 73 -22.64 7.73 13.76
CA ALA A 73 -23.51 6.89 12.95
C ALA A 73 -24.76 7.62 12.45
N ASN A 74 -25.25 8.65 13.18
CA ASN A 74 -26.42 9.42 12.79
C ASN A 74 -26.10 10.41 11.65
N GLU A 75 -24.86 10.87 11.57
CA GLU A 75 -24.39 11.82 10.56
C GLU A 75 -23.87 11.12 9.28
N ILE A 76 -23.92 9.76 9.22
CA ILE A 76 -23.55 9.03 8.00
C ILE A 76 -24.47 9.47 6.87
N VAL A 77 -23.87 9.95 5.76
CA VAL A 77 -24.59 10.43 4.57
C VAL A 77 -25.46 9.33 3.96
N GLU A 78 -26.51 9.75 3.27
CA GLU A 78 -27.35 8.82 2.52
C GLU A 78 -26.58 8.27 1.32
N VAL A 79 -26.29 6.96 1.34
CA VAL A 79 -25.66 6.20 0.25
C VAL A 79 -26.62 6.16 -0.93
N ASN A 80 -26.17 6.65 -2.09
CA ASN A 80 -27.01 6.70 -3.29
C ASN A 80 -26.83 5.46 -4.16
N ALA A 81 -25.66 4.82 -4.07
CA ALA A 81 -25.32 3.66 -4.86
C ALA A 81 -24.51 2.67 -4.01
N VAL A 82 -24.93 1.42 -3.98
CA VAL A 82 -24.19 0.33 -3.34
C VAL A 82 -23.31 -0.33 -4.39
N TRP A 83 -21.99 -0.24 -4.16
CA TRP A 83 -21.01 -0.88 -5.03
C TRP A 83 -20.57 -2.22 -4.44
N GLY A 84 -21.37 -3.23 -4.70
CA GLY A 84 -21.16 -4.60 -4.23
C GLY A 84 -20.58 -5.52 -5.31
N MET A 85 -21.45 -6.36 -5.90
CA MET A 85 -21.05 -7.35 -6.91
C MET A 85 -21.02 -6.79 -8.34
N ASN A 86 -21.76 -5.71 -8.60
CA ASN A 86 -21.84 -5.05 -9.90
C ASN A 86 -20.59 -4.17 -10.16
N THR A 87 -20.45 -3.70 -11.41
CA THR A 87 -19.46 -2.68 -11.73
C THR A 87 -19.84 -1.34 -11.11
N LEU A 88 -18.86 -0.45 -10.87
CA LEU A 88 -19.14 0.90 -10.41
C LEU A 88 -20.05 1.65 -11.39
N HIS A 89 -19.83 1.46 -12.71
CA HIS A 89 -20.66 2.07 -13.75
C HIS A 89 -22.14 1.66 -13.63
N GLU A 90 -22.42 0.37 -13.42
CA GLU A 90 -23.79 -0.10 -13.18
C GLU A 90 -24.36 0.44 -11.88
N ALA A 91 -23.58 0.42 -10.79
CA ALA A 91 -24.02 0.91 -9.49
C ALA A 91 -24.48 2.37 -9.51
N ILE A 92 -23.79 3.24 -10.29
CA ILE A 92 -24.15 4.65 -10.42
C ILE A 92 -25.14 4.94 -11.57
N GLY A 93 -25.79 3.91 -12.12
CA GLY A 93 -26.83 4.03 -13.15
C GLY A 93 -26.31 4.36 -14.54
N GLY A 94 -25.13 3.88 -14.93
CA GLY A 94 -24.58 3.98 -16.27
C GLY A 94 -24.10 5.38 -16.67
N GLN A 95 -23.95 6.30 -15.72
CA GLN A 95 -23.52 7.67 -16.03
C GLN A 95 -22.01 7.85 -15.92
N TYR A 96 -21.47 8.82 -16.69
CA TYR A 96 -20.07 9.25 -16.59
C TYR A 96 -19.96 10.47 -15.68
N VAL A 97 -18.86 10.55 -14.93
CA VAL A 97 -18.63 11.59 -13.93
C VAL A 97 -17.39 12.43 -14.24
N ASP A 98 -17.38 13.66 -13.72
CA ASP A 98 -16.24 14.58 -13.89
C ASP A 98 -15.13 14.27 -12.88
N TYR A 99 -15.50 13.73 -11.72
CA TYR A 99 -14.51 13.35 -10.71
C TYR A 99 -14.99 12.20 -9.82
N VAL A 100 -14.03 11.46 -9.30
CA VAL A 100 -14.22 10.51 -8.20
C VAL A 100 -13.31 10.94 -7.04
N VAL A 101 -13.85 10.98 -5.83
CA VAL A 101 -13.09 11.23 -4.59
C VAL A 101 -13.14 9.97 -3.74
N ALA A 102 -11.99 9.52 -3.24
CA ALA A 102 -11.89 8.43 -2.27
C ALA A 102 -10.82 8.77 -1.22
N SER A 103 -11.25 8.83 0.03
CA SER A 103 -10.40 9.21 1.14
C SER A 103 -10.32 8.08 2.14
N HIS A 104 -9.13 7.51 2.32
CA HIS A 104 -8.92 6.33 3.16
C HIS A 104 -9.83 5.16 2.74
N VAL A 105 -9.77 4.82 1.44
CA VAL A 105 -10.52 3.72 0.83
C VAL A 105 -9.59 2.78 0.08
N VAL A 106 -8.61 3.32 -0.66
CA VAL A 106 -7.73 2.54 -1.54
C VAL A 106 -6.97 1.44 -0.79
N GLU A 107 -6.65 1.67 0.47
CA GLU A 107 -5.98 0.71 1.34
C GLU A 107 -6.85 -0.47 1.76
N HIS A 108 -8.18 -0.34 1.70
CA HIS A 108 -9.13 -1.38 2.10
C HIS A 108 -9.56 -2.30 0.95
N VAL A 109 -9.34 -1.89 -0.31
CA VAL A 109 -9.85 -2.64 -1.46
C VAL A 109 -9.07 -3.93 -1.69
N PRO A 110 -9.72 -5.10 -1.77
CA PRO A 110 -8.99 -6.37 -1.91
C PRO A 110 -8.25 -6.53 -3.25
N ASP A 111 -8.80 -6.02 -4.35
CA ASP A 111 -8.22 -6.02 -5.71
C ASP A 111 -8.03 -4.58 -6.19
N LEU A 112 -6.82 -4.07 -5.97
CA LEU A 112 -6.45 -2.69 -6.30
C LEU A 112 -6.52 -2.41 -7.81
N VAL A 113 -6.11 -3.37 -8.64
CA VAL A 113 -6.08 -3.19 -10.11
C VAL A 113 -7.49 -3.08 -10.66
N THR A 114 -8.37 -4.02 -10.30
CA THR A 114 -9.77 -3.99 -10.72
C THR A 114 -10.46 -2.73 -10.22
N TRP A 115 -10.23 -2.34 -8.97
CA TRP A 115 -10.80 -1.11 -8.40
C TRP A 115 -10.40 0.14 -9.19
N LEU A 116 -9.11 0.31 -9.51
CA LEU A 116 -8.64 1.45 -10.32
C LEU A 116 -9.22 1.44 -11.74
N ARG A 117 -9.38 0.26 -12.34
CA ARG A 117 -10.03 0.12 -13.67
C ARG A 117 -11.51 0.50 -13.63
N GLU A 118 -12.22 0.14 -12.57
CA GLU A 118 -13.61 0.53 -12.36
C GLU A 118 -13.75 2.06 -12.21
N LEU A 119 -12.81 2.71 -11.48
CA LEU A 119 -12.77 4.16 -11.41
C LEU A 119 -12.53 4.79 -12.79
N ALA A 120 -11.59 4.24 -13.57
CA ALA A 120 -11.32 4.71 -14.93
C ALA A 120 -12.55 4.59 -15.85
N ALA A 121 -13.33 3.51 -15.70
CA ALA A 121 -14.48 3.21 -16.55
C ALA A 121 -15.64 4.20 -16.39
N VAL A 122 -15.75 4.89 -15.25
CA VAL A 122 -16.82 5.86 -14.99
C VAL A 122 -16.43 7.31 -15.30
N LEU A 123 -15.15 7.58 -15.57
CA LEU A 123 -14.69 8.94 -15.83
C LEU A 123 -15.05 9.42 -17.23
N LYS A 124 -15.50 10.66 -17.34
CA LYS A 124 -15.48 11.42 -18.60
C LYS A 124 -14.04 11.56 -19.11
N PRO A 125 -13.81 11.88 -20.41
CA PRO A 125 -12.45 12.01 -20.96
C PRO A 125 -11.53 12.97 -20.21
N THR A 126 -12.08 14.03 -19.62
CA THR A 126 -11.35 15.03 -18.80
C THR A 126 -11.49 14.78 -17.30
N GLY A 127 -12.14 13.69 -16.92
CA GLY A 127 -12.41 13.35 -15.52
C GLY A 127 -11.15 12.96 -14.75
N GLU A 128 -11.24 13.06 -13.44
CA GLU A 128 -10.10 12.77 -12.56
C GLU A 128 -10.50 12.00 -11.29
N VAL A 129 -9.56 11.25 -10.75
CA VAL A 129 -9.70 10.59 -9.44
C VAL A 129 -8.84 11.33 -8.42
N ARG A 130 -9.39 11.60 -7.25
CA ARG A 130 -8.68 12.21 -6.13
C ARG A 130 -8.64 11.26 -4.96
N LEU A 131 -7.43 10.87 -4.58
CA LEU A 131 -7.20 9.96 -3.48
C LEU A 131 -6.53 10.69 -2.32
N ALA A 132 -7.01 10.45 -1.10
CA ALA A 132 -6.25 10.66 0.11
C ALA A 132 -5.83 9.30 0.65
N VAL A 133 -4.53 9.05 0.73
CA VAL A 133 -3.94 7.75 1.01
C VAL A 133 -3.18 7.80 2.32
N PRO A 134 -3.41 6.87 3.27
CA PRO A 134 -2.65 6.81 4.51
C PRO A 134 -1.16 6.65 4.25
N ASP A 135 -0.37 7.43 4.94
CA ASP A 135 1.08 7.28 4.97
C ASP A 135 1.48 6.40 6.16
N ARG A 136 1.93 5.18 5.87
CA ARG A 136 2.30 4.22 6.90
C ARG A 136 3.29 4.76 7.94
N ARG A 137 4.10 5.73 7.55
CA ARG A 137 5.11 6.33 8.45
C ARG A 137 4.49 7.03 9.65
N PHE A 138 3.18 7.35 9.60
CA PHE A 138 2.50 8.19 10.59
C PHE A 138 1.18 7.62 11.10
N THR A 139 0.84 6.37 10.71
CA THR A 139 -0.39 5.67 11.07
C THR A 139 -0.10 4.40 11.88
N PHE A 140 -1.14 3.67 12.25
CA PHE A 140 -1.02 2.36 12.90
C PHE A 140 -0.31 1.31 12.02
N ASP A 141 -0.12 1.58 10.72
CA ASP A 141 0.64 0.75 9.78
C ASP A 141 2.16 0.93 9.89
N TYR A 142 2.64 1.71 10.85
CA TYR A 142 4.05 2.09 10.99
C TYR A 142 5.03 0.91 10.94
N PHE A 143 4.66 -0.23 11.51
CA PHE A 143 5.50 -1.43 11.54
C PHE A 143 5.22 -2.43 10.43
N ARG A 144 4.23 -2.17 9.59
CA ARG A 144 3.92 -2.98 8.43
C ARG A 144 4.89 -2.67 7.30
N ARG A 145 5.17 -3.66 6.45
CA ARG A 145 5.95 -3.41 5.24
C ARG A 145 5.09 -2.72 4.17
N GLU A 146 5.74 -2.01 3.27
CA GLU A 146 5.07 -1.45 2.09
C GLU A 146 4.60 -2.58 1.18
N SER A 147 3.43 -2.38 0.57
CA SER A 147 2.87 -3.34 -0.37
C SER A 147 3.68 -3.38 -1.66
N GLY A 148 3.96 -4.58 -2.12
CA GLY A 148 4.72 -4.84 -3.32
C GLY A 148 3.86 -5.25 -4.51
N LEU A 149 4.47 -5.23 -5.70
CA LEU A 149 3.81 -5.63 -6.94
C LEU A 149 3.31 -7.09 -6.94
N PRO A 150 4.05 -8.09 -6.39
CA PRO A 150 3.58 -9.47 -6.37
C PRO A 150 2.26 -9.66 -5.62
N GLU A 151 2.10 -9.00 -4.47
CA GLU A 151 0.86 -9.10 -3.68
C GLU A 151 -0.34 -8.50 -4.43
N VAL A 152 -0.14 -7.37 -5.11
CA VAL A 152 -1.19 -6.70 -5.89
C VAL A 152 -1.57 -7.54 -7.11
N LEU A 153 -0.60 -8.07 -7.84
CA LEU A 153 -0.85 -8.94 -9.00
C LEU A 153 -1.53 -10.25 -8.59
N THR A 154 -1.16 -10.84 -7.45
CA THR A 154 -1.82 -12.04 -6.93
C THR A 154 -3.29 -11.77 -6.66
N SER A 155 -3.61 -10.71 -5.93
CA SER A 155 -5.00 -10.34 -5.65
C SER A 155 -5.81 -10.05 -6.92
N TYR A 156 -5.19 -9.45 -7.93
CA TYR A 156 -5.81 -9.19 -9.23
C TYR A 156 -6.12 -10.48 -9.99
N VAL A 157 -5.14 -11.40 -10.12
CA VAL A 157 -5.32 -12.69 -10.81
C VAL A 157 -6.39 -13.55 -10.13
N GLU A 158 -6.42 -13.53 -8.79
CA GLU A 158 -7.42 -14.24 -7.99
C GLU A 158 -8.77 -13.53 -7.95
N ARG A 159 -8.88 -12.31 -8.51
CA ARG A 159 -10.11 -11.49 -8.47
C ARG A 159 -10.62 -11.35 -7.03
N ALA A 160 -9.73 -10.98 -6.12
CA ALA A 160 -10.00 -10.96 -4.69
C ALA A 160 -11.21 -10.07 -4.37
N ARG A 161 -12.21 -10.63 -3.68
CA ARG A 161 -13.41 -9.91 -3.22
C ARG A 161 -13.37 -9.61 -1.71
N VAL A 162 -12.49 -10.29 -1.00
CA VAL A 162 -12.24 -10.12 0.42
C VAL A 162 -10.73 -10.03 0.65
N PRO A 163 -10.28 -9.44 1.77
CA PRO A 163 -8.85 -9.36 2.09
C PRO A 163 -8.21 -10.74 2.07
N ARG A 164 -7.07 -10.87 1.42
CA ARG A 164 -6.32 -12.13 1.37
C ARG A 164 -5.77 -12.49 2.76
N PRO A 165 -5.60 -13.77 3.11
CA PRO A 165 -5.10 -14.18 4.42
C PRO A 165 -3.80 -13.47 4.82
N PHE A 166 -2.87 -13.25 3.87
CA PHE A 166 -1.63 -12.55 4.16
C PHE A 166 -1.85 -11.08 4.57
N CYS A 167 -2.84 -10.38 3.97
CA CYS A 167 -3.20 -9.02 4.36
C CYS A 167 -3.70 -9.00 5.82
N LEU A 168 -4.53 -9.98 6.20
CA LEU A 168 -5.03 -10.12 7.56
C LEU A 168 -3.90 -10.41 8.56
N PHE A 169 -3.00 -11.33 8.24
CA PHE A 169 -1.83 -11.60 9.10
C PHE A 169 -0.94 -10.37 9.21
N ASP A 170 -0.59 -9.72 8.12
CA ASP A 170 0.27 -8.54 8.16
C ASP A 170 -0.38 -7.40 8.95
N HIS A 171 -1.69 -7.13 8.70
CA HIS A 171 -2.44 -6.13 9.45
C HIS A 171 -2.49 -6.49 10.94
N CYS A 172 -3.05 -7.63 11.29
CA CYS A 172 -3.30 -8.01 12.69
C CYS A 172 -2.02 -8.13 13.51
N LEU A 173 -0.93 -8.64 12.94
CA LEU A 173 0.32 -8.86 13.67
C LEU A 173 1.20 -7.62 13.77
N ASN A 174 1.05 -6.66 12.85
CA ASN A 174 1.93 -5.51 12.76
C ASN A 174 1.25 -4.15 13.03
N ALA A 175 -0.07 -4.01 12.86
CA ALA A 175 -0.77 -2.79 13.25
C ALA A 175 -0.66 -2.55 14.76
N ALA A 176 -0.39 -1.29 15.15
CA ALA A 176 -0.18 -0.93 16.54
C ALA A 176 -0.63 0.51 16.83
N ASP A 177 -0.94 0.80 18.08
CA ASP A 177 -1.21 2.16 18.54
C ASP A 177 0.03 3.04 18.34
N ILE A 178 -0.05 3.99 17.42
CA ILE A 178 1.05 4.88 17.05
C ILE A 178 0.64 6.33 17.30
N SER A 179 1.42 7.02 18.10
CA SER A 179 1.30 8.47 18.20
C SER A 179 1.90 9.13 16.95
N THR A 180 1.05 9.73 16.11
CA THR A 180 1.48 10.49 14.92
C THR A 180 2.55 11.54 15.26
N ALA A 181 2.39 12.26 16.38
CA ALA A 181 3.36 13.26 16.82
C ALA A 181 4.73 12.66 17.22
N GLN A 182 4.75 11.45 17.79
CA GLN A 182 5.99 10.73 18.09
C GLN A 182 6.62 10.15 16.81
N ALA A 183 5.80 9.65 15.89
CA ALA A 183 6.25 9.17 14.59
C ALA A 183 6.97 10.28 13.82
N TRP A 184 6.39 11.47 13.73
CA TRP A 184 7.03 12.65 13.13
C TRP A 184 8.35 13.08 13.77
N ARG A 185 8.57 12.72 15.04
CA ARG A 185 9.81 12.98 15.76
C ARG A 185 10.80 11.82 15.68
N GLY A 186 10.44 10.70 15.05
CA GLY A 186 11.24 9.48 15.04
C GLY A 186 11.42 8.83 16.40
N ARG A 187 10.38 8.88 17.25
CA ARG A 187 10.44 8.43 18.64
C ARG A 187 9.47 7.27 18.91
N ILE A 188 9.20 6.44 17.90
CA ILE A 188 8.38 5.24 18.09
C ILE A 188 9.27 4.12 18.62
N ASP A 189 8.91 3.57 19.75
CA ASP A 189 9.53 2.37 20.30
C ASP A 189 8.68 1.14 19.98
N ARG A 190 9.27 0.20 19.20
CA ARG A 190 8.62 -1.04 18.79
C ARG A 190 8.26 -1.95 19.97
N ALA A 191 9.09 -1.94 21.03
CA ALA A 191 8.91 -2.84 22.16
C ALA A 191 7.71 -2.44 23.05
N SER A 192 7.44 -1.14 23.15
CA SER A 192 6.33 -0.61 23.96
C SER A 192 5.04 -0.39 23.17
N ALA A 193 5.06 -0.48 21.84
CA ALA A 193 3.89 -0.26 21.00
C ALA A 193 2.86 -1.37 21.18
N LYS A 194 1.64 -0.99 21.59
CA LYS A 194 0.53 -1.93 21.79
C LYS A 194 -0.01 -2.39 20.42
N ARG A 195 -0.03 -3.69 20.20
CA ARG A 195 -0.60 -4.31 19.00
C ARG A 195 -2.13 -4.33 19.11
N HIS A 196 -2.81 -4.20 17.95
CA HIS A 196 -4.26 -4.22 17.89
C HIS A 196 -4.84 -5.62 18.11
N HIS A 197 -4.15 -6.65 17.63
CA HIS A 197 -4.66 -8.02 17.65
C HIS A 197 -3.63 -9.00 18.23
N THR A 198 -4.12 -10.15 18.65
CA THR A 198 -3.30 -11.31 19.01
C THR A 198 -3.10 -12.20 17.77
N TRP A 199 -2.08 -13.07 17.81
CA TRP A 199 -1.86 -14.02 16.71
C TRP A 199 -3.03 -15.02 16.56
N GLN A 200 -3.70 -15.40 17.67
CA GLN A 200 -4.89 -16.25 17.63
C GLN A 200 -6.05 -15.56 16.92
N GLY A 201 -6.27 -14.26 17.20
CA GLY A 201 -7.27 -13.46 16.51
C GLY A 201 -6.98 -13.36 15.02
N ALA A 202 -5.71 -13.09 14.64
CA ALA A 202 -5.30 -13.07 13.25
C ALA A 202 -5.59 -14.40 12.51
N LEU A 203 -5.28 -15.53 13.16
CA LEU A 203 -5.53 -16.86 12.60
C LEU A 203 -7.04 -17.13 12.44
N HIS A 204 -7.85 -16.71 13.42
CA HIS A 204 -9.31 -16.85 13.35
C HIS A 204 -9.87 -16.08 12.15
N LEU A 205 -9.53 -14.79 12.00
CA LEU A 205 -9.98 -13.96 10.89
C LEU A 205 -9.52 -14.51 9.53
N ALA A 206 -8.27 -14.98 9.43
CA ALA A 206 -7.73 -15.54 8.20
C ALA A 206 -8.45 -16.84 7.80
N ARG A 207 -8.83 -17.70 8.76
CA ARG A 207 -9.63 -18.90 8.51
C ARG A 207 -11.06 -18.55 8.08
N ASP A 208 -11.68 -17.61 8.76
CA ASP A 208 -13.05 -17.17 8.44
C ASP A 208 -13.15 -16.63 6.99
N VAL A 209 -12.16 -15.86 6.56
CA VAL A 209 -12.09 -15.42 5.15
C VAL A 209 -12.01 -16.60 4.18
N VAL A 210 -11.17 -17.60 4.47
CA VAL A 210 -10.98 -18.75 3.56
C VAL A 210 -12.20 -19.67 3.55
N GLU A 211 -12.78 -19.91 4.71
CA GLU A 211 -13.87 -20.87 4.88
C GLU A 211 -15.24 -20.28 4.49
N ASN A 212 -15.49 -19.02 4.83
CA ASN A 212 -16.79 -18.37 4.71
C ASN A 212 -16.84 -17.22 3.71
N GLY A 213 -15.69 -16.73 3.24
CA GLY A 213 -15.62 -15.54 2.37
C GLY A 213 -16.04 -14.25 3.07
N THR A 214 -15.92 -14.20 4.40
CA THR A 214 -16.32 -13.02 5.19
C THR A 214 -15.39 -11.85 4.91
N TYR A 215 -15.94 -10.68 4.63
CA TYR A 215 -15.17 -9.46 4.54
C TYR A 215 -14.82 -8.94 5.93
N HIS A 216 -13.53 -8.79 6.20
CA HIS A 216 -13.03 -8.12 7.40
C HIS A 216 -12.38 -6.80 6.98
N ASP A 217 -12.74 -5.72 7.69
CA ASP A 217 -12.28 -4.37 7.39
C ASP A 217 -10.85 -4.16 7.92
N VAL A 218 -9.88 -4.36 7.04
CA VAL A 218 -8.45 -4.22 7.32
C VAL A 218 -7.78 -3.45 6.18
N HIS A 219 -6.63 -2.83 6.45
CA HIS A 219 -5.80 -2.31 5.37
C HIS A 219 -5.18 -3.48 4.59
N CYS A 220 -5.61 -3.71 3.37
CA CYS A 220 -4.99 -4.66 2.45
C CYS A 220 -3.63 -4.13 1.99
N TRP A 221 -3.55 -2.83 1.74
CA TRP A 221 -2.37 -2.17 1.17
C TRP A 221 -1.78 -1.13 2.12
N VAL A 222 -0.48 -0.97 2.02
CA VAL A 222 0.32 -0.09 2.89
C VAL A 222 1.29 0.71 2.05
N PHE A 223 1.24 2.04 2.17
CA PHE A 223 1.98 2.93 1.29
C PHE A 223 2.79 3.98 2.04
N THR A 224 3.88 4.38 1.43
CA THR A 224 4.45 5.72 1.49
C THR A 224 4.17 6.42 0.15
N PRO A 225 4.30 7.75 0.03
CA PRO A 225 4.16 8.42 -1.26
C PRO A 225 5.05 7.82 -2.36
N ARG A 226 6.30 7.48 -2.03
CA ARG A 226 7.25 6.88 -2.96
C ARG A 226 6.85 5.47 -3.39
N SER A 227 6.49 4.60 -2.44
CA SER A 227 6.09 3.23 -2.77
C SER A 227 4.79 3.19 -3.58
N PHE A 228 3.84 4.09 -3.30
CA PHE A 228 2.63 4.25 -4.09
C PHE A 228 2.96 4.66 -5.53
N ALA A 229 3.78 5.71 -5.73
CA ALA A 229 4.18 6.14 -7.06
C ALA A 229 4.87 5.03 -7.86
N ASN A 230 5.79 4.29 -7.23
CA ASN A 230 6.49 3.17 -7.86
C ASN A 230 5.53 2.02 -8.23
N LEU A 231 4.63 1.63 -7.32
CA LEU A 231 3.67 0.57 -7.58
C LEU A 231 2.74 0.93 -8.76
N ILE A 232 2.15 2.13 -8.74
CA ILE A 232 1.24 2.54 -9.82
C ILE A 232 1.97 2.70 -11.15
N ALA A 233 3.21 3.21 -11.16
CA ALA A 233 4.03 3.25 -12.37
C ALA A 233 4.22 1.85 -12.98
N ASN A 234 4.56 0.85 -12.17
CA ASN A 234 4.70 -0.53 -12.63
C ASN A 234 3.39 -1.10 -13.20
N LEU A 235 2.25 -0.83 -12.57
CA LEU A 235 0.95 -1.26 -13.08
C LEU A 235 0.61 -0.61 -14.43
N CYS A 236 1.00 0.66 -14.62
CA CYS A 236 0.87 1.37 -15.91
C CYS A 236 1.81 0.79 -16.98
N ASP A 237 3.07 0.50 -16.62
CA ASP A 237 4.06 -0.09 -17.54
C ASP A 237 3.62 -1.49 -18.02
N MET A 238 2.84 -2.21 -17.21
CA MET A 238 2.23 -3.50 -17.54
C MET A 238 0.90 -3.40 -18.30
N ASP A 239 0.47 -2.23 -18.71
CA ASP A 239 -0.83 -1.99 -19.35
C ASP A 239 -2.06 -2.41 -18.53
N LEU A 240 -1.91 -2.54 -17.22
CA LEU A 240 -3.03 -2.92 -16.36
C LEU A 240 -3.95 -1.74 -16.05
N ILE A 241 -3.40 -0.53 -16.00
CA ILE A 241 -4.12 0.75 -15.79
C ILE A 241 -3.49 1.86 -16.65
N ASP A 242 -4.23 2.96 -16.88
CA ASP A 242 -3.86 4.06 -17.77
C ASP A 242 -3.86 5.45 -17.08
N PHE A 243 -3.50 5.49 -15.79
CA PHE A 243 -3.49 6.71 -15.01
C PHE A 243 -2.13 7.41 -14.98
N ALA A 244 -2.12 8.70 -15.26
CA ALA A 244 -1.01 9.60 -14.95
C ALA A 244 -1.24 10.30 -13.59
N CYS A 245 -0.16 10.63 -12.88
CA CYS A 245 -0.20 11.50 -11.71
C CYS A 245 -0.25 12.97 -12.17
N GLU A 246 -1.43 13.59 -12.09
CA GLU A 246 -1.64 14.98 -12.49
C GLU A 246 -1.16 15.97 -11.42
N ASP A 247 -1.48 15.69 -10.15
CA ASP A 247 -1.06 16.49 -9.01
C ASP A 247 -0.77 15.58 -7.80
N PHE A 248 0.14 16.02 -6.96
CA PHE A 248 0.56 15.33 -5.75
C PHE A 248 0.83 16.32 -4.63
N ALA A 249 0.35 16.01 -3.44
CA ALA A 249 0.73 16.70 -2.21
C ALA A 249 1.19 15.69 -1.17
N ASP A 250 2.43 15.84 -0.74
CA ASP A 250 3.04 14.98 0.29
C ASP A 250 2.37 15.14 1.65
N THR A 251 2.61 14.19 2.53
CA THR A 251 2.09 14.20 3.89
C THR A 251 2.56 15.44 4.63
N VAL A 252 1.61 16.29 5.00
CA VAL A 252 1.91 17.53 5.74
C VAL A 252 2.40 17.20 7.15
N ARG A 253 3.19 18.09 7.73
CA ARG A 253 3.70 17.91 9.10
C ARG A 253 2.55 17.66 10.08
N ASN A 254 2.70 16.61 10.89
CA ASN A 254 1.70 16.05 11.82
C ASN A 254 0.45 15.50 11.12
N GLY A 255 0.43 15.40 9.80
CA GLY A 255 -0.58 14.66 9.04
C GLY A 255 -0.28 13.16 8.99
N ILE A 256 -1.26 12.43 8.48
CA ILE A 256 -1.24 10.96 8.37
C ILE A 256 -1.45 10.45 6.94
N GLU A 257 -1.62 11.37 5.99
CA GLU A 257 -2.00 11.06 4.62
C GLU A 257 -1.26 11.94 3.62
N PHE A 258 -1.06 11.43 2.43
CA PHE A 258 -0.74 12.19 1.23
C PHE A 258 -1.94 12.21 0.28
N SER A 259 -1.93 13.09 -0.71
CA SER A 259 -2.98 13.13 -1.72
C SER A 259 -2.42 13.08 -3.12
N VAL A 260 -3.17 12.44 -4.03
CA VAL A 260 -2.81 12.32 -5.43
C VAL A 260 -4.04 12.53 -6.30
N VAL A 261 -3.84 13.22 -7.42
CA VAL A 261 -4.84 13.39 -8.48
C VAL A 261 -4.42 12.55 -9.67
N LEU A 262 -5.30 11.65 -10.09
CA LEU A 262 -5.09 10.74 -11.20
C LEU A 262 -5.94 11.17 -12.38
N ARG A 263 -5.36 11.19 -13.57
CA ARG A 263 -6.10 11.42 -14.82
C ARG A 263 -5.72 10.37 -15.84
N ARG A 264 -6.70 9.88 -16.59
CA ARG A 264 -6.44 8.92 -17.66
C ARG A 264 -5.61 9.56 -18.77
N SER A 265 -4.69 8.81 -19.33
CA SER A 265 -3.90 9.21 -20.49
C SER A 265 -3.57 7.99 -21.35
N CYS A 266 -3.52 8.19 -22.68
CA CYS A 266 -2.95 7.21 -23.62
C CYS A 266 -1.49 7.49 -23.97
N ASP A 267 -0.93 8.60 -23.47
CA ASP A 267 0.48 8.93 -23.65
C ASP A 267 1.34 8.22 -22.58
N ARG A 268 1.97 7.13 -22.98
CA ARG A 268 2.82 6.29 -22.12
C ARG A 268 4.01 7.04 -21.55
N GLN A 269 4.62 7.93 -22.34
CA GLN A 269 5.76 8.72 -21.87
C GLN A 269 5.32 9.70 -20.79
N TYR A 270 4.19 10.36 -21.01
CA TYR A 270 3.61 11.27 -20.02
C TYR A 270 3.26 10.54 -18.71
N ILE A 271 2.61 9.36 -18.80
CA ILE A 271 2.31 8.54 -17.63
C ILE A 271 3.59 8.23 -16.85
N ALA A 272 4.59 7.65 -17.49
CA ALA A 272 5.84 7.26 -16.85
C ALA A 272 6.56 8.46 -16.21
N GLU A 273 6.65 9.61 -16.90
CA GLU A 273 7.30 10.81 -16.35
C GLU A 273 6.50 11.42 -15.19
N SER A 274 5.17 11.38 -15.23
CA SER A 274 4.32 11.88 -14.15
C SER A 274 4.57 11.14 -12.83
N TRP A 275 4.68 9.82 -12.88
CA TRP A 275 4.97 8.99 -11.69
C TRP A 275 6.40 9.17 -11.19
N ARG A 276 7.39 9.25 -12.11
CA ARG A 276 8.78 9.59 -11.73
C ARG A 276 8.87 10.96 -11.06
N ARG A 277 8.07 11.93 -11.52
CA ARG A 277 8.00 13.27 -10.91
C ARG A 277 7.46 13.19 -9.49
N MET A 278 6.38 12.44 -9.26
CA MET A 278 5.84 12.19 -7.91
C MET A 278 6.88 11.48 -7.03
N GLU A 279 7.52 10.43 -7.52
CA GLU A 279 8.55 9.70 -6.78
C GLU A 279 9.70 10.59 -6.33
N ARG A 280 10.20 11.46 -7.23
CA ARG A 280 11.26 12.44 -6.89
C ARG A 280 10.80 13.51 -5.91
N ALA A 281 9.54 13.93 -5.98
CA ALA A 281 8.96 14.94 -5.10
C ALA A 281 8.62 14.38 -3.71
N ALA A 282 8.40 13.08 -3.59
CA ALA A 282 8.12 12.42 -2.32
C ALA A 282 9.30 12.55 -1.35
N ASN A 283 9.02 13.12 -0.17
CA ASN A 283 10.04 13.28 0.86
C ASN A 283 10.44 11.94 1.46
N ASP A 284 11.73 11.57 1.33
CA ASP A 284 12.34 10.48 2.06
C ASP A 284 12.62 10.88 3.52
N VAL A 285 11.59 11.31 4.25
CA VAL A 285 11.74 11.44 5.70
C VAL A 285 11.75 10.03 6.26
N THR A 286 12.91 9.38 6.22
CA THR A 286 13.22 8.22 7.05
C THR A 286 13.18 8.72 8.49
N VAL A 287 12.00 8.66 9.09
CA VAL A 287 11.76 9.03 10.46
C VAL A 287 12.63 8.10 11.32
N GLY A 288 13.64 8.64 11.97
CA GLY A 288 14.44 7.92 12.96
C GLY A 288 15.86 7.54 12.60
N ALA A 289 16.37 7.82 11.38
CA ALA A 289 17.80 7.62 11.12
C ALA A 289 18.61 8.86 11.54
N PRO A 290 19.59 8.75 12.43
CA PRO A 290 20.48 9.88 12.78
C PRO A 290 21.27 10.42 11.58
N PHE A 291 21.32 9.65 10.48
CA PHE A 291 21.98 10.02 9.21
C PHE A 291 21.15 10.95 8.31
N SER A 292 19.84 11.09 8.49
CA SER A 292 19.02 11.94 7.63
C SER A 292 19.30 13.44 7.82
N ARG A 293 19.65 13.88 9.03
CA ARG A 293 20.09 15.26 9.33
C ARG A 293 21.46 15.57 8.70
N ALA A 294 22.39 14.60 8.72
CA ALA A 294 23.69 14.73 8.11
C ALA A 294 23.59 14.80 6.58
N ARG A 295 22.73 13.98 5.96
CA ARG A 295 22.52 13.96 4.51
C ARG A 295 21.83 15.23 4.00
N ARG A 296 20.87 15.80 4.76
CA ARG A 296 20.24 17.08 4.44
C ARG A 296 21.24 18.23 4.55
N LYS A 297 22.06 18.25 5.60
CA LYS A 297 23.12 19.24 5.78
C LYS A 297 24.20 19.15 4.69
N LEU A 298 24.54 17.93 4.24
CA LEU A 298 25.46 17.71 3.12
C LEU A 298 24.86 18.21 1.79
N LYS A 299 23.55 17.97 1.55
CA LYS A 299 22.86 18.43 0.34
C LYS A 299 22.71 19.97 0.30
N GLU A 300 22.51 20.59 1.46
CA GLU A 300 22.49 22.06 1.59
C GLU A 300 23.88 22.70 1.41
N MET A 301 24.95 21.95 1.73
CA MET A 301 26.36 22.41 1.52
C MET A 301 26.88 22.16 0.10
N THR A 302 26.26 21.28 -0.69
CA THR A 302 26.69 20.95 -2.07
C THR A 302 25.97 21.73 -3.16
N VAL A 303 24.99 22.56 -2.83
CA VAL A 303 24.29 23.45 -3.79
C VAL A 303 25.10 24.73 -4.10
N GLY A 304 26.29 24.88 -3.54
CA GLY A 304 27.13 26.10 -3.65
C GLY A 304 28.48 25.98 -4.41
N SER A 305 28.71 24.91 -5.17
CA SER A 305 29.94 24.84 -5.99
C SER A 305 29.70 24.04 -7.27
N ASP A 306 29.47 24.77 -8.37
CA ASP A 306 29.69 24.28 -9.72
C ASP A 306 31.21 24.12 -9.92
N GLU A 307 31.72 22.89 -9.83
CA GLU A 307 32.89 22.41 -10.56
C GLU A 307 32.87 20.87 -10.53
N ALA A 308 32.76 20.32 -11.73
CA ALA A 308 32.69 18.89 -11.98
C ALA A 308 34.05 18.22 -11.75
N ALA A 309 34.16 17.37 -10.73
CA ALA A 309 35.20 16.36 -10.63
C ALA A 309 34.71 15.03 -11.23
N PRO A 310 35.54 14.28 -11.96
CA PRO A 310 35.13 13.10 -12.69
C PRO A 310 34.82 11.95 -11.72
N VAL A 311 33.58 11.51 -11.74
CA VAL A 311 33.13 10.30 -11.03
C VAL A 311 33.73 9.09 -11.72
N ALA A 312 34.60 8.36 -11.01
CA ALA A 312 35.10 7.06 -11.44
C ALA A 312 33.90 6.14 -11.75
N ARG A 313 33.80 5.72 -13.01
CA ARG A 313 32.85 4.72 -13.46
C ARG A 313 33.20 3.38 -12.80
N VAL A 314 32.40 2.99 -11.81
CA VAL A 314 32.28 1.57 -11.46
C VAL A 314 31.53 0.93 -12.62
N THR A 315 32.23 0.16 -13.42
CA THR A 315 31.66 -0.64 -14.51
C THR A 315 30.81 -1.74 -13.90
N GLY A 316 29.52 -1.46 -13.75
CA GLY A 316 28.52 -2.51 -13.50
C GLY A 316 28.51 -3.44 -14.70
N ARG A 317 28.76 -4.73 -14.48
CA ARG A 317 28.51 -5.76 -15.50
C ARG A 317 27.05 -5.64 -15.92
N LYS A 318 26.84 -5.32 -17.19
CA LYS A 318 25.54 -5.53 -17.84
C LYS A 318 25.32 -7.03 -17.86
N TYR A 319 24.32 -7.49 -17.11
CA TYR A 319 23.75 -8.80 -17.36
C TYR A 319 22.82 -8.61 -18.56
N ASP A 320 23.27 -9.04 -19.73
CA ASP A 320 22.38 -9.33 -20.85
C ASP A 320 21.58 -10.56 -20.43
N LEU A 321 20.34 -10.35 -20.00
CA LEU A 321 19.39 -11.42 -19.76
C LEU A 321 18.79 -11.78 -21.12
N ASP A 322 19.33 -12.82 -21.76
CA ASP A 322 18.58 -13.56 -22.75
C ASP A 322 17.27 -14.06 -22.12
N PRO A 323 16.17 -14.15 -22.87
CA PRO A 323 14.91 -14.65 -22.32
C PRO A 323 15.13 -16.07 -21.81
N ILE A 324 15.16 -16.21 -20.49
CA ILE A 324 15.34 -17.51 -19.82
C ILE A 324 14.03 -18.27 -19.98
N GLU A 325 14.07 -19.39 -20.70
CA GLU A 325 12.97 -20.36 -20.67
C GLU A 325 12.73 -20.79 -19.21
N PRO A 326 11.47 -20.87 -18.76
CA PRO A 326 11.19 -21.24 -17.38
C PRO A 326 11.70 -22.66 -17.13
N ILE A 327 12.71 -22.77 -16.26
CA ILE A 327 13.29 -24.06 -15.87
C ILE A 327 12.30 -24.74 -14.93
N ALA A 328 11.92 -25.97 -15.26
CA ALA A 328 11.12 -26.78 -14.36
C ALA A 328 11.94 -27.16 -13.11
N LEU A 329 11.34 -27.05 -11.93
CA LEU A 329 11.97 -27.51 -10.70
C LEU A 329 12.26 -29.02 -10.79
N PRO A 330 13.39 -29.48 -10.27
CA PRO A 330 13.64 -30.93 -10.10
C PRO A 330 12.49 -31.58 -9.32
N PRO A 331 12.08 -32.81 -9.65
CA PRO A 331 11.00 -33.52 -8.96
C PRO A 331 11.21 -33.71 -7.46
N ASP A 332 12.47 -33.70 -7.02
CA ASP A 332 12.94 -33.86 -5.64
C ASP A 332 13.35 -32.52 -5.00
N PHE A 333 13.01 -31.37 -5.60
CA PHE A 333 13.33 -30.08 -5.02
C PHE A 333 12.45 -29.82 -3.79
N ASP A 334 13.09 -29.73 -2.62
CA ASP A 334 12.46 -29.28 -1.37
C ASP A 334 13.01 -27.90 -0.98
N PRO A 335 12.15 -26.86 -0.80
CA PRO A 335 12.60 -25.53 -0.43
C PRO A 335 13.36 -25.47 0.90
N VAL A 336 13.03 -26.32 1.86
CA VAL A 336 13.69 -26.37 3.18
C VAL A 336 15.08 -26.98 3.05
N ASP A 337 15.20 -28.08 2.32
CA ASP A 337 16.46 -28.72 2.03
C ASP A 337 17.40 -27.80 1.23
N TYR A 338 16.83 -27.09 0.27
CA TYR A 338 17.60 -26.12 -0.51
C TYR A 338 18.17 -24.98 0.35
N LEU A 339 17.39 -24.42 1.28
CA LEU A 339 17.88 -23.41 2.22
C LEU A 339 18.91 -23.99 3.20
N ALA A 340 18.74 -25.22 3.65
CA ALA A 340 19.71 -25.88 4.50
C ALA A 340 21.04 -26.14 3.77
N ALA A 341 20.99 -26.41 2.46
CA ALA A 341 22.17 -26.60 1.60
C ALA A 341 22.84 -25.26 1.21
N ASN A 342 22.10 -24.12 1.27
CA ASN A 342 22.53 -22.79 0.84
C ASN A 342 22.25 -21.74 1.93
N PRO A 343 23.03 -21.71 3.02
CA PRO A 343 22.79 -20.80 4.14
C PRO A 343 22.81 -19.29 3.76
N ASP A 344 23.58 -18.92 2.76
CA ASP A 344 23.65 -17.55 2.22
C ASP A 344 22.31 -17.10 1.61
N VAL A 345 21.55 -18.01 1.02
CA VAL A 345 20.19 -17.72 0.49
C VAL A 345 19.21 -17.56 1.64
N LEU A 346 19.33 -18.37 2.69
CA LEU A 346 18.53 -18.26 3.90
C LEU A 346 18.79 -16.94 4.62
N ASP A 347 20.06 -16.55 4.78
CA ASP A 347 20.47 -15.31 5.45
C ASP A 347 20.02 -14.06 4.66
N ALA A 348 19.99 -14.16 3.34
CA ALA A 348 19.50 -13.10 2.45
C ALA A 348 17.97 -12.99 2.43
N GLY A 349 17.22 -13.95 3.00
CA GLY A 349 15.75 -13.96 3.03
C GLY A 349 15.12 -14.05 1.64
N VAL A 350 15.82 -14.67 0.68
CA VAL A 350 15.34 -14.84 -0.70
C VAL A 350 14.47 -16.10 -0.78
N ASP A 351 13.41 -16.03 -1.57
CA ASP A 351 12.56 -17.19 -1.84
C ASP A 351 13.37 -18.32 -2.51
N PRO A 352 13.44 -19.54 -1.93
CA PRO A 352 14.28 -20.61 -2.42
C PRO A 352 13.91 -21.13 -3.81
N VAL A 353 12.61 -21.12 -4.16
CA VAL A 353 12.13 -21.54 -5.48
C VAL A 353 12.57 -20.54 -6.53
N LEU A 354 12.32 -19.25 -6.29
CA LEU A 354 12.71 -18.19 -7.20
C LEU A 354 14.23 -18.10 -7.32
N HIS A 355 14.96 -18.23 -6.20
CA HIS A 355 16.43 -18.23 -6.24
C HIS A 355 16.97 -19.39 -7.09
N TYR A 356 16.45 -20.61 -6.89
CA TYR A 356 16.90 -21.76 -7.67
C TYR A 356 16.63 -21.59 -9.14
N MET A 357 15.41 -21.16 -9.53
CA MET A 357 15.01 -20.99 -10.93
C MET A 357 15.81 -19.90 -11.67
N HIS A 358 16.17 -18.82 -11.00
CA HIS A 358 16.86 -17.68 -11.62
C HIS A 358 18.39 -17.73 -11.49
N PHE A 359 18.91 -18.35 -10.44
CA PHE A 359 20.34 -18.31 -10.12
C PHE A 359 20.89 -19.68 -9.77
N GLY A 360 20.27 -20.38 -8.81
CA GLY A 360 20.84 -21.56 -8.19
C GLY A 360 21.12 -22.72 -9.17
N TRP A 361 20.26 -22.92 -10.16
CA TRP A 361 20.49 -23.92 -11.20
C TRP A 361 21.70 -23.56 -12.07
N HIS A 362 21.82 -22.31 -12.48
CA HIS A 362 22.96 -21.83 -13.29
C HIS A 362 24.28 -21.83 -12.50
N GLU A 363 24.20 -21.61 -11.21
CA GLU A 363 25.34 -21.66 -10.28
C GLU A 363 25.70 -23.07 -9.86
N GLY A 364 24.90 -24.10 -10.23
CA GLY A 364 25.10 -25.46 -9.83
C GLY A 364 24.94 -25.70 -8.32
N ARG A 365 24.06 -24.97 -7.67
CA ARG A 365 23.86 -25.04 -6.23
C ARG A 365 23.20 -26.37 -5.81
N PRO A 366 23.65 -26.98 -4.69
CA PRO A 366 23.06 -28.21 -4.20
C PRO A 366 21.61 -28.00 -3.78
N ILE A 367 20.72 -28.93 -4.12
CA ILE A 367 19.28 -28.90 -3.74
C ILE A 367 19.02 -29.66 -2.43
N HIS A 368 19.97 -30.46 -1.95
CA HIS A 368 19.89 -31.13 -0.67
C HIS A 368 21.15 -30.86 0.15
N PRO A 369 21.07 -30.82 1.49
CA PRO A 369 22.22 -30.71 2.35
C PRO A 369 23.10 -31.99 2.26
N PRO A 370 24.42 -31.87 2.46
CA PRO A 370 25.29 -33.04 2.47
C PRO A 370 24.86 -34.03 3.58
N PRO A 371 24.96 -35.36 3.33
CA PRO A 371 24.57 -36.34 4.34
C PRO A 371 25.36 -36.13 5.63
N ALA A 372 24.67 -36.18 6.76
CA ALA A 372 25.29 -36.04 8.07
C ALA A 372 26.36 -37.10 8.25
N ILE A 373 27.62 -36.69 8.43
CA ILE A 373 28.72 -37.61 8.78
C ILE A 373 28.47 -38.03 10.22
N LEU A 374 27.96 -39.26 10.39
CA LEU A 374 27.89 -39.91 11.70
C LEU A 374 29.32 -40.20 12.15
N THR A 375 29.92 -39.35 12.94
CA THR A 375 31.15 -39.65 13.70
C THR A 375 30.78 -40.64 14.78
N THR A 376 31.02 -41.93 14.49
CA THR A 376 31.02 -42.97 15.53
C THR A 376 32.29 -42.80 16.35
N GLU A 377 32.23 -42.03 17.43
CA GLU A 377 33.21 -42.15 18.52
C GLU A 377 33.01 -43.53 19.20
N ARG A 378 33.91 -44.46 18.93
CA ARG A 378 34.05 -45.66 19.74
C ARG A 378 34.58 -45.24 21.11
N ALA A 379 33.73 -45.29 22.11
CA ALA A 379 34.19 -45.28 23.49
C ALA A 379 34.92 -46.59 23.81
N ASP A 380 36.23 -46.53 23.88
CA ASP A 380 37.05 -47.58 24.47
C ASP A 380 36.84 -47.58 25.99
N VAL A 381 36.08 -48.55 26.47
CA VAL A 381 35.98 -48.86 27.89
C VAL A 381 37.02 -49.92 28.19
N THR A 382 38.23 -49.51 28.63
CA THR A 382 39.16 -50.40 29.36
C THR A 382 39.14 -49.93 30.81
N GLY A 383 38.47 -50.72 31.68
CA GLY A 383 38.59 -50.62 33.12
C GLY A 383 39.84 -51.33 33.66
N PRO A 384 40.45 -50.83 34.74
CA PRO A 384 41.52 -51.50 35.42
C PRO A 384 41.05 -52.52 36.46
N LYS A 385 41.88 -53.46 36.69
CA LYS A 385 41.79 -54.47 37.79
C LYS A 385 41.83 -53.82 39.17
#